data_29cf4f3d3bd95dee2d2bf92a5afa0856
#
_entry.id   29cf4f3d3bd95dee2d2bf92a5afa0856
#
_cell.length_a   1.000
_cell.length_b   1.000
_cell.length_c   1.000
_cell.angle_alpha   90.00
_cell.angle_beta   90.00
_cell.angle_gamma   90.00
#
_symmetry.space_group_name_H-M   'P 1'
#
loop_
_entity.id
_entity.type
_entity.pdbx_description
1 polymer ?
#
loop_
_entity_poly.entity_id
_entity_poly.type
_entity_poly.pdbx_seq_one_letter_code
_entity_poly.pdbx_strand_id
1 'polypeptide(L)'
;FRKTGKGFSDKRQIGMKKLVEYDFPRDLKDMSIKELDLLSYEIRDFLISNISKTGGHLASNLGVVELSIALHKVFDTPKDKLVWDVGHQSYVHKILTGRAGGFEKLRKFGGMSGFPKVKESEYDTFDTGHSSTSISIAAGMAAARDLRGEHYNIAAIIGDGALTGGLG
;
A
#
# COMPACT_ATOMS: atom_id res chain seq x y z
N PHE A 1 -18.94 -9.04 31.79
CA PHE A 1 -17.92 -8.99 30.71
C PHE A 1 -16.57 -8.63 31.31
N ARG A 2 -15.72 -9.63 31.57
CA ARG A 2 -14.39 -9.48 32.17
C ARG A 2 -13.33 -9.93 31.19
N LYS A 3 -12.39 -9.01 30.88
CA LYS A 3 -10.96 -9.19 30.58
C LYS A 3 -10.54 -10.42 29.76
N THR A 4 -10.15 -10.20 28.51
CA THR A 4 -9.03 -10.90 27.92
C THR A 4 -8.14 -9.90 27.18
N GLY A 5 -7.45 -9.06 27.94
CA GLY A 5 -6.35 -8.22 27.47
C GLY A 5 -5.00 -8.94 27.64
N LYS A 6 -4.87 -10.13 27.09
CA LYS A 6 -3.60 -10.86 27.00
C LYS A 6 -3.49 -11.48 25.61
N GLY A 7 -3.00 -10.72 24.67
CA GLY A 7 -2.81 -11.25 23.32
C GLY A 7 -1.88 -10.44 22.43
N PHE A 8 -1.77 -9.16 22.65
CA PHE A 8 -1.02 -8.28 21.76
C PHE A 8 0.45 -8.02 22.17
N SER A 9 0.79 -8.27 23.45
CA SER A 9 2.14 -7.98 23.98
C SER A 9 3.17 -9.09 23.76
N ASP A 10 2.74 -10.32 23.54
CA ASP A 10 3.64 -11.50 23.61
C ASP A 10 4.24 -11.93 22.25
N LYS A 11 3.76 -11.36 21.14
CA LYS A 11 4.26 -11.67 19.80
C LYS A 11 5.48 -10.84 19.36
N ARG A 12 5.95 -9.89 20.17
CA ARG A 12 7.10 -9.00 19.87
C ARG A 12 8.49 -9.64 20.06
N GLN A 13 8.59 -10.92 20.36
CA GLN A 13 9.87 -11.60 20.61
C GLN A 13 10.40 -12.44 19.45
N ILE A 14 9.78 -12.38 18.29
CA ILE A 14 10.38 -12.94 17.08
C ILE A 14 11.14 -11.78 16.42
N GLY A 15 12.46 -11.80 16.40
CA GLY A 15 13.39 -10.74 16.02
C GLY A 15 13.18 -10.11 14.63
N MET A 16 11.97 -9.54 14.40
CA MET A 16 11.66 -8.79 13.20
C MET A 16 12.29 -7.39 13.29
N LYS A 17 12.81 -6.92 12.17
CA LYS A 17 13.30 -5.54 12.00
C LYS A 17 12.12 -4.57 12.14
N LYS A 18 12.39 -3.30 12.50
CA LYS A 18 11.38 -2.25 12.39
C LYS A 18 11.04 -1.99 10.92
N LEU A 19 9.81 -1.54 10.62
CA LEU A 19 9.36 -1.29 9.23
C LEU A 19 10.29 -0.39 8.43
N VAL A 20 10.99 0.53 9.10
CA VAL A 20 11.97 1.45 8.48
C VAL A 20 13.33 0.81 8.20
N GLU A 21 13.58 -0.39 8.69
CA GLU A 21 14.85 -1.11 8.55
C GLU A 21 14.81 -2.14 7.41
N TYR A 22 13.62 -2.38 6.84
CA TYR A 22 13.47 -3.27 5.69
C TYR A 22 13.83 -2.55 4.38
N ASP A 23 14.44 -3.27 3.47
CA ASP A 23 14.64 -2.85 2.08
C ASP A 23 13.41 -3.25 1.24
N PHE A 24 12.29 -2.57 1.48
CA PHE A 24 11.04 -2.83 0.76
C PHE A 24 11.02 -2.19 -0.63
N PRO A 25 10.46 -2.88 -1.65
CA PRO A 25 9.74 -4.16 -1.60
C PRO A 25 10.62 -5.40 -1.70
N ARG A 26 11.96 -5.27 -1.81
CA ARG A 26 12.87 -6.40 -2.05
C ARG A 26 12.76 -7.48 -0.98
N ASP A 27 12.85 -7.10 0.30
CA ASP A 27 12.82 -8.05 1.42
C ASP A 27 11.52 -8.89 1.44
N LEU A 28 10.40 -8.36 0.92
CA LEU A 28 9.15 -9.12 0.82
C LEU A 28 9.28 -10.39 -0.02
N LYS A 29 10.13 -10.36 -1.07
CA LYS A 29 10.24 -11.48 -2.03
C LYS A 29 10.71 -12.76 -1.36
N ASP A 30 11.54 -12.65 -0.32
CA ASP A 30 12.13 -13.79 0.38
C ASP A 30 11.34 -14.21 1.64
N MET A 31 10.41 -13.38 2.13
CA MET A 31 9.61 -13.69 3.32
C MET A 31 8.69 -14.90 3.12
N SER A 32 8.69 -15.80 4.10
CA SER A 32 7.72 -16.88 4.21
C SER A 32 6.31 -16.36 4.52
N ILE A 33 5.28 -17.18 4.28
CA ILE A 33 3.88 -16.82 4.60
C ILE A 33 3.72 -16.45 6.09
N LYS A 34 4.44 -17.16 6.99
CA LYS A 34 4.39 -16.85 8.42
C LYS A 34 4.97 -15.48 8.75
N GLU A 35 6.07 -15.09 8.09
CA GLU A 35 6.68 -13.77 8.25
C GLU A 35 5.79 -12.68 7.68
N LEU A 36 5.15 -12.91 6.54
CA LEU A 36 4.18 -11.98 5.94
C LEU A 36 2.95 -11.77 6.84
N ASP A 37 2.47 -12.84 7.49
CA ASP A 37 1.38 -12.75 8.48
C ASP A 37 1.79 -11.88 9.67
N LEU A 38 2.98 -12.08 10.23
CA LEU A 38 3.52 -11.25 11.31
C LEU A 38 3.70 -9.80 10.87
N LEU A 39 4.21 -9.56 9.66
CA LEU A 39 4.36 -8.23 9.07
C LEU A 39 3.00 -7.52 8.96
N SER A 40 1.92 -8.25 8.67
CA SER A 40 0.57 -7.67 8.57
C SER A 40 0.11 -7.05 9.90
N TYR A 41 0.41 -7.69 11.03
CA TYR A 41 0.12 -7.15 12.37
C TYR A 41 0.98 -5.93 12.68
N GLU A 42 2.27 -5.96 12.33
CA GLU A 42 3.17 -4.84 12.55
C GLU A 42 2.74 -3.59 11.76
N ILE A 43 2.35 -3.79 10.49
CA ILE A 43 1.82 -2.71 9.64
C ILE A 43 0.53 -2.13 10.24
N ARG A 44 -0.37 -2.96 10.78
CA ARG A 44 -1.59 -2.47 11.43
C ARG A 44 -1.29 -1.62 12.66
N ASP A 45 -0.42 -2.10 13.54
CA ASP A 45 -0.02 -1.35 14.74
C ASP A 45 0.64 -0.02 14.36
N PHE A 46 1.49 -0.03 13.34
CA PHE A 46 2.12 1.17 12.80
C PHE A 46 1.09 2.17 12.26
N LEU A 47 0.13 1.72 11.45
CA LEU A 47 -0.92 2.56 10.89
C LEU A 47 -1.78 3.19 11.99
N ILE A 48 -2.24 2.40 12.97
CA ILE A 48 -3.04 2.89 14.08
C ILE A 48 -2.27 3.95 14.86
N SER A 49 -1.01 3.67 15.19
CA SER A 49 -0.15 4.57 15.98
C SER A 49 0.14 5.90 15.28
N ASN A 50 0.33 5.89 13.97
CA ASN A 50 0.67 7.10 13.20
C ASN A 50 -0.58 7.89 12.80
N ILE A 51 -1.60 7.23 12.25
CA ILE A 51 -2.80 7.90 11.75
C ILE A 51 -3.62 8.52 12.90
N SER A 52 -3.58 7.94 14.10
CA SER A 52 -4.19 8.58 15.28
C SER A 52 -3.62 9.96 15.60
N LYS A 53 -2.38 10.25 15.18
CA LYS A 53 -1.69 11.53 15.39
C LYS A 53 -1.79 12.48 14.19
N THR A 54 -1.70 11.94 12.98
CA THR A 54 -1.64 12.74 11.75
C THR A 54 -3.01 12.95 11.12
N GLY A 55 -3.98 12.12 11.44
CA GLY A 55 -5.23 11.97 10.70
C GLY A 55 -5.02 11.22 9.39
N GLY A 56 -6.10 10.76 8.78
CA GLY A 56 -6.07 10.03 7.51
C GLY A 56 -7.13 8.93 7.42
N HIS A 57 -7.01 8.11 6.39
CA HIS A 57 -7.98 7.05 6.06
C HIS A 57 -7.57 5.73 6.73
N LEU A 58 -7.90 5.54 8.01
CA LEU A 58 -7.46 4.36 8.75
C LEU A 58 -8.17 3.08 8.29
N ALA A 59 -9.52 3.07 8.27
CA ALA A 59 -10.30 1.86 7.99
C ALA A 59 -10.01 1.26 6.62
N SER A 60 -9.96 2.09 5.58
CA SER A 60 -9.66 1.66 4.21
C SER A 60 -8.25 1.06 4.07
N ASN A 61 -7.29 1.54 4.84
CA ASN A 61 -5.93 0.99 4.84
C ASN A 61 -5.82 -0.30 5.66
N LEU A 62 -6.49 -0.41 6.80
CA LEU A 62 -6.53 -1.65 7.56
C LEU A 62 -7.18 -2.80 6.79
N GLY A 63 -8.16 -2.50 5.93
CA GLY A 63 -8.85 -3.49 5.11
C GLY A 63 -8.03 -4.07 3.95
N VAL A 64 -6.92 -3.43 3.57
CA VAL A 64 -6.09 -3.84 2.42
C VAL A 64 -4.65 -4.21 2.79
N VAL A 65 -4.37 -4.49 4.06
CA VAL A 65 -3.00 -4.80 4.50
C VAL A 65 -2.48 -6.04 3.81
N GLU A 66 -3.18 -7.18 3.93
CA GLU A 66 -2.77 -8.45 3.32
C GLU A 66 -2.80 -8.38 1.80
N LEU A 67 -3.79 -7.69 1.22
CA LEU A 67 -3.85 -7.48 -0.22
C LEU A 67 -2.60 -6.72 -0.72
N SER A 68 -2.23 -5.64 -0.04
CA SER A 68 -1.04 -4.85 -0.42
C SER A 68 0.25 -5.65 -0.28
N ILE A 69 0.39 -6.44 0.79
CA ILE A 69 1.53 -7.35 0.98
C ILE A 69 1.57 -8.37 -0.16
N ALA A 70 0.44 -9.01 -0.49
CA ALA A 70 0.36 -10.00 -1.56
C ALA A 70 0.71 -9.40 -2.92
N LEU A 71 0.20 -8.22 -3.24
CA LEU A 71 0.53 -7.51 -4.47
C LEU A 71 2.04 -7.26 -4.59
N HIS A 72 2.68 -6.72 -3.55
CA HIS A 72 4.12 -6.48 -3.57
C HIS A 72 4.96 -7.76 -3.48
N LYS A 73 4.41 -8.86 -2.95
CA LYS A 73 5.05 -10.19 -2.98
C LYS A 73 5.07 -10.78 -4.38
N VAL A 74 3.99 -10.59 -5.15
CA VAL A 74 3.78 -11.21 -6.46
C VAL A 74 4.33 -10.35 -7.60
N PHE A 75 3.91 -9.08 -7.65
CA PHE A 75 4.27 -8.16 -8.73
C PHE A 75 5.68 -7.60 -8.56
N ASP A 76 6.41 -7.48 -9.66
CA ASP A 76 7.77 -6.93 -9.71
C ASP A 76 7.72 -5.40 -9.91
N THR A 77 7.34 -4.68 -8.84
CA THR A 77 7.28 -3.21 -8.87
C THR A 77 8.68 -2.59 -8.72
N PRO A 78 8.98 -1.47 -9.38
CA PRO A 78 8.11 -0.60 -10.18
C PRO A 78 7.94 -1.00 -11.66
N LYS A 79 8.53 -2.13 -12.11
CA LYS A 79 8.34 -2.63 -13.48
C LYS A 79 6.86 -2.91 -13.73
N ASP A 80 6.26 -3.79 -12.94
CA ASP A 80 4.82 -3.99 -12.91
C ASP A 80 4.12 -2.77 -12.31
N LYS A 81 2.93 -2.45 -12.79
CA LYS A 81 2.21 -1.22 -12.44
C LYS A 81 1.02 -1.50 -11.54
N LEU A 82 1.01 -0.88 -10.36
CA LEU A 82 -0.12 -0.90 -9.44
C LEU A 82 -0.82 0.46 -9.50
N VAL A 83 -2.08 0.47 -9.91
CA VAL A 83 -2.92 1.67 -10.01
C VAL A 83 -3.97 1.64 -8.92
N TRP A 84 -3.85 2.53 -7.95
CA TRP A 84 -4.76 2.63 -6.81
C TRP A 84 -5.93 3.58 -7.14
N ASP A 85 -7.15 3.05 -7.20
CA ASP A 85 -8.34 3.90 -7.42
C ASP A 85 -8.56 4.83 -6.23
N VAL A 86 -8.85 6.09 -6.47
CA VAL A 86 -8.82 7.16 -5.46
C VAL A 86 -7.43 7.30 -4.80
N GLY A 87 -6.87 6.21 -4.29
CA GLY A 87 -5.58 6.14 -3.63
C GLY A 87 -5.58 6.41 -2.13
N HIS A 88 -6.76 6.59 -1.51
CA HIS A 88 -6.89 6.78 -0.06
C HIS A 88 -6.51 5.54 0.76
N GLN A 89 -6.48 4.36 0.14
CA GLN A 89 -6.08 3.07 0.71
C GLN A 89 -4.60 2.71 0.40
N SER A 90 -3.78 3.66 -0.05
CA SER A 90 -2.40 3.39 -0.50
C SER A 90 -1.33 3.51 0.60
N TYR A 91 -1.70 3.66 1.88
CA TYR A 91 -0.69 3.86 2.93
C TYR A 91 0.18 2.62 3.14
N VAL A 92 -0.41 1.43 3.04
CA VAL A 92 0.36 0.18 3.10
C VAL A 92 1.34 0.09 1.93
N HIS A 93 0.91 0.44 0.72
CA HIS A 93 1.79 0.56 -0.44
C HIS A 93 2.97 1.51 -0.17
N LYS A 94 2.73 2.67 0.46
CA LYS A 94 3.81 3.60 0.82
C LYS A 94 4.79 2.99 1.83
N ILE A 95 4.30 2.24 2.82
CA ILE A 95 5.15 1.50 3.77
C ILE A 95 6.01 0.49 3.01
N LEU A 96 5.39 -0.34 2.17
CA LEU A 96 6.03 -1.42 1.41
C LEU A 96 6.89 -0.94 0.22
N THR A 97 7.05 0.35 0.08
CA THR A 97 7.92 1.01 -0.90
C THR A 97 8.90 1.98 -0.22
N GLY A 98 9.27 1.66 1.03
CA GLY A 98 10.36 2.32 1.77
C GLY A 98 10.00 3.66 2.40
N ARG A 99 8.73 4.06 2.44
CA ARG A 99 8.30 5.39 2.91
C ARG A 99 7.76 5.40 4.35
N ALA A 100 7.94 4.34 5.13
CA ALA A 100 7.48 4.27 6.51
C ALA A 100 7.97 5.44 7.37
N GLY A 101 9.21 5.88 7.20
CA GLY A 101 9.79 7.02 7.94
C GLY A 101 9.12 8.37 7.69
N GLY A 102 8.36 8.52 6.60
CA GLY A 102 7.66 9.76 6.27
C GLY A 102 6.29 9.95 6.94
N PHE A 103 5.80 8.94 7.68
CA PHE A 103 4.43 8.94 8.21
C PHE A 103 4.17 10.01 9.27
N GLU A 104 5.18 10.50 9.99
CA GLU A 104 5.03 11.61 10.94
C GLU A 104 4.56 12.91 10.26
N LYS A 105 4.85 13.07 8.97
CA LYS A 105 4.44 14.21 8.15
C LYS A 105 3.40 13.85 7.10
N LEU A 106 2.71 12.70 7.25
CA LEU A 106 1.64 12.29 6.34
C LEU A 106 0.56 13.37 6.30
N ARG A 107 0.17 13.81 5.07
CA ARG A 107 -0.84 14.84 4.80
C ARG A 107 -0.54 16.24 5.36
N LYS A 108 0.69 16.48 5.79
CA LYS A 108 1.13 17.82 6.23
C LYS A 108 1.82 18.55 5.09
N PHE A 109 1.80 19.87 5.14
CA PHE A 109 2.50 20.71 4.15
C PHE A 109 4.01 20.35 4.14
N GLY A 110 4.57 20.14 2.96
CA GLY A 110 5.94 19.70 2.78
C GLY A 110 6.25 18.29 3.25
N GLY A 111 5.20 17.50 3.59
CA GLY A 111 5.31 16.10 3.98
C GLY A 111 4.78 15.14 2.91
N MET A 112 4.61 13.89 3.30
CA MET A 112 4.13 12.83 2.42
C MET A 112 2.65 13.00 2.08
N SER A 113 2.30 12.83 0.80
CA SER A 113 0.92 12.89 0.32
C SER A 113 0.06 11.76 0.91
N GLY A 114 -1.22 12.05 1.15
CA GLY A 114 -2.22 11.03 1.49
C GLY A 114 -2.72 10.20 0.29
N PHE A 115 -2.19 10.45 -0.90
CA PHE A 115 -2.51 9.76 -2.15
C PHE A 115 -1.22 9.41 -2.89
N PRO A 116 -1.24 8.45 -3.83
CA PRO A 116 -0.11 8.19 -4.72
C PRO A 116 0.27 9.45 -5.50
N LYS A 117 1.56 9.70 -5.60
CA LYS A 117 2.15 10.82 -6.34
C LYS A 117 3.41 10.39 -7.07
N VAL A 118 3.40 10.46 -8.39
CA VAL A 118 4.54 10.09 -9.24
C VAL A 118 5.82 10.85 -8.86
N LYS A 119 5.67 12.12 -8.43
CA LYS A 119 6.82 12.92 -7.95
C LYS A 119 7.38 12.48 -6.61
N GLU A 120 6.63 11.67 -5.84
CA GLU A 120 7.02 11.22 -4.52
C GLU A 120 7.81 9.91 -4.57
N SER A 121 7.47 9.03 -5.50
CA SER A 121 8.09 7.71 -5.63
C SER A 121 7.89 7.11 -7.02
N GLU A 122 8.91 6.42 -7.53
CA GLU A 122 8.83 5.63 -8.77
C GLU A 122 7.80 4.48 -8.72
N TYR A 123 7.43 4.06 -7.52
CA TYR A 123 6.41 3.05 -7.28
C TYR A 123 4.99 3.59 -7.42
N ASP A 124 4.80 4.91 -7.38
CA ASP A 124 3.51 5.56 -7.57
C ASP A 124 3.26 5.73 -9.07
N THR A 125 2.57 4.78 -9.67
CA THR A 125 2.38 4.66 -11.13
C THR A 125 1.62 5.84 -11.73
N PHE A 126 0.69 6.44 -10.97
CA PHE A 126 -0.18 7.52 -11.44
C PHE A 126 -0.65 8.40 -10.28
N ASP A 127 -0.83 9.69 -10.52
CA ASP A 127 -1.43 10.63 -9.57
C ASP A 127 -2.93 10.38 -9.48
N THR A 128 -3.40 9.79 -8.39
CA THR A 128 -4.82 9.49 -8.18
C THR A 128 -5.45 10.40 -7.14
N GLY A 129 -6.79 10.42 -7.08
CA GLY A 129 -7.57 11.24 -6.16
C GLY A 129 -9.08 11.14 -6.44
N HIS A 130 -9.48 10.98 -7.69
CA HIS A 130 -10.87 10.75 -8.10
C HIS A 130 -11.19 9.25 -8.17
N SER A 131 -12.44 8.87 -7.85
CA SER A 131 -12.93 7.51 -7.97
C SER A 131 -13.17 7.09 -9.42
N SER A 132 -13.16 5.79 -9.66
CA SER A 132 -13.52 5.14 -10.94
C SER A 132 -12.60 5.46 -12.11
N THR A 133 -11.36 5.93 -11.86
CA THR A 133 -10.41 6.27 -12.93
C THR A 133 -9.37 5.17 -13.17
N SER A 134 -9.17 4.27 -12.22
CA SER A 134 -8.08 3.29 -12.27
C SER A 134 -8.21 2.29 -13.40
N ILE A 135 -9.42 1.89 -13.76
CA ILE A 135 -9.67 0.93 -14.85
C ILE A 135 -9.27 1.55 -16.19
N SER A 136 -9.71 2.79 -16.47
CA SER A 136 -9.36 3.51 -17.70
C SER A 136 -7.86 3.77 -17.79
N ILE A 137 -7.22 4.12 -16.65
CA ILE A 137 -5.76 4.31 -16.58
C ILE A 137 -5.05 2.99 -16.90
N ALA A 138 -5.44 1.90 -16.25
CA ALA A 138 -4.84 0.59 -16.46
C ALA A 138 -5.03 0.08 -17.90
N ALA A 139 -6.20 0.28 -18.49
CA ALA A 139 -6.49 -0.06 -19.88
C ALA A 139 -5.62 0.74 -20.86
N GLY A 140 -5.47 2.06 -20.63
CA GLY A 140 -4.59 2.91 -21.43
C GLY A 140 -3.12 2.50 -21.34
N MET A 141 -2.64 2.16 -20.13
CA MET A 141 -1.29 1.64 -19.92
C MET A 141 -1.08 0.29 -20.62
N ALA A 142 -2.06 -0.62 -20.58
CA ALA A 142 -1.99 -1.91 -21.25
C ALA A 142 -1.91 -1.74 -22.77
N ALA A 143 -2.74 -0.88 -23.33
CA ALA A 143 -2.67 -0.58 -24.76
C ALA A 143 -1.32 0.03 -25.18
N ALA A 144 -0.79 0.97 -24.39
CA ALA A 144 0.51 1.58 -24.65
C ALA A 144 1.66 0.55 -24.55
N ARG A 145 1.61 -0.34 -23.53
CA ARG A 145 2.55 -1.45 -23.37
C ARG A 145 2.58 -2.34 -24.61
N ASP A 146 1.40 -2.76 -25.06
CA ASP A 146 1.26 -3.68 -26.20
C ASP A 146 1.78 -3.03 -27.51
N LEU A 147 1.46 -1.76 -27.72
CA LEU A 147 1.95 -0.99 -28.88
C LEU A 147 3.48 -0.83 -28.89
N ARG A 148 4.11 -0.82 -27.70
CA ARG A 148 5.57 -0.73 -27.57
C ARG A 148 6.27 -2.07 -27.56
N GLY A 149 5.54 -3.18 -27.56
CA GLY A 149 6.10 -4.52 -27.41
C GLY A 149 6.75 -4.76 -26.06
N GLU A 150 6.34 -4.01 -25.03
CA GLU A 150 6.85 -4.14 -23.65
C GLU A 150 6.12 -5.27 -22.90
N HIS A 151 6.79 -5.81 -21.87
CA HIS A 151 6.25 -6.93 -21.07
C HIS A 151 6.29 -6.59 -19.58
N TYR A 152 5.17 -6.18 -19.04
CA TYR A 152 4.91 -5.98 -17.61
C TYR A 152 3.43 -6.12 -17.31
N ASN A 153 3.12 -6.39 -16.06
CA ASN A 153 1.73 -6.53 -15.61
C ASN A 153 1.18 -5.18 -15.13
N ILE A 154 -0.15 -5.04 -15.20
CA ILE A 154 -0.85 -3.86 -14.69
C ILE A 154 -2.02 -4.35 -13.84
N ALA A 155 -2.11 -3.88 -12.62
CA ALA A 155 -3.21 -4.20 -11.72
C ALA A 155 -3.88 -2.90 -11.24
N ALA A 156 -5.20 -2.79 -11.42
CA ALA A 156 -6.02 -1.74 -10.83
C ALA A 156 -6.58 -2.23 -9.49
N ILE A 157 -6.35 -1.48 -8.43
CA ILE A 157 -6.86 -1.75 -7.09
C ILE A 157 -8.01 -0.80 -6.83
N ILE A 158 -9.24 -1.31 -6.87
CA ILE A 158 -10.46 -0.53 -6.80
C ILE A 158 -11.39 -1.08 -5.71
N GLY A 159 -12.02 -0.18 -4.94
CA GLY A 159 -13.07 -0.55 -4.01
C GLY A 159 -14.41 -0.75 -4.72
N ASP A 160 -15.26 -1.61 -4.14
CA ASP A 160 -16.60 -1.93 -4.67
C ASP A 160 -17.46 -0.68 -4.91
N GLY A 161 -17.44 0.27 -3.97
CA GLY A 161 -18.15 1.54 -4.11
C GLY A 161 -17.65 2.42 -5.27
N ALA A 162 -16.37 2.32 -5.61
CA ALA A 162 -15.79 3.07 -6.72
C ALA A 162 -16.15 2.47 -8.10
N LEU A 163 -16.44 1.15 -8.17
CA LEU A 163 -16.90 0.49 -9.41
C LEU A 163 -18.23 1.04 -9.94
N THR A 164 -19.04 1.64 -9.08
CA THR A 164 -20.34 2.22 -9.47
C THR A 164 -20.21 3.65 -10.02
N GLY A 165 -19.02 4.21 -10.08
CA GLY A 165 -18.76 5.52 -10.67
C GLY A 165 -18.80 5.48 -12.20
N GLY A 166 -19.08 6.62 -12.83
CA GLY A 166 -19.39 6.70 -14.25
C GLY A 166 -18.21 6.54 -15.24
N LEU A 167 -17.01 6.19 -14.79
CA LEU A 167 -15.81 6.02 -15.62
C LEU A 167 -15.21 4.60 -15.53
N GLY A 168 -15.89 3.70 -14.85
CA GLY A 168 -15.49 2.29 -14.73
C GLY A 168 -16.07 1.42 -15.83
#